data_8c451060220b8da6578b46ed8dca4203
#
_entry.id   8c451060220b8da6578b46ed8dca4203
#
_cell.length_a   1.000
_cell.length_b   1.000
_cell.length_c   1.000
_cell.angle_alpha   90.00
_cell.angle_beta   90.00
_cell.angle_gamma   90.00
#
_symmetry.space_group_name_H-M   'P 1'
#
loop_
_entity.id
_entity.type
_entity.pdbx_description
1 polymer ?
#
loop_
_entity_poly.entity_id
_entity_poly.type
_entity_poly.pdbx_seq_one_letter_code
_entity_poly.pdbx_strand_id
1 'polypeptide(L)'
;MVAPWQLWRDRRGRLSTLRIAALTLLLTPLIKAIVQANEIAHGARPLNELIHRAGFWALVFLGVTLAITPFRRILRYGNLIDIRRMLGVGTFCYIAAHLTLFFADQSYDPGKFIHEITHRVYLIIGAIAWIGLAALAATSTDGMVRRLGGLRWRRLHQAIYAIALLALIHYFQQTKADVTVPTFAAGLFLWLMAYRLLAWWQDTSELSTLSLLGLAFAVSVLTFAGEAIGIAIAFHVSPLRVLETMFDFDVGIRPGWQVLAAGFAVAAIDAVMARWRNRTTRARAVAAE
;
A
#
# COMPACT_ATOMS: atom_id res chain seq x y z
N MET A 1 9.06 -30.82 -5.59
CA MET A 1 9.11 -29.48 -4.98
C MET A 1 9.31 -28.45 -6.08
N VAL A 2 8.53 -27.38 -6.11
CA VAL A 2 8.74 -26.29 -7.09
C VAL A 2 10.00 -25.54 -6.68
N ALA A 3 10.89 -25.32 -7.64
CA ALA A 3 12.14 -24.61 -7.37
C ALA A 3 11.82 -23.16 -6.92
N PRO A 4 12.55 -22.60 -5.93
CA PRO A 4 12.24 -21.29 -5.34
C PRO A 4 12.27 -20.11 -6.34
N TRP A 5 12.96 -20.28 -7.48
CA TRP A 5 13.04 -19.28 -8.56
C TRP A 5 11.86 -19.32 -9.54
N GLN A 6 10.96 -20.33 -9.47
CA GLN A 6 9.76 -20.42 -10.31
C GLN A 6 8.61 -19.63 -9.71
N LEU A 7 8.74 -18.32 -9.61
CA LEU A 7 7.79 -17.40 -8.98
C LEU A 7 6.39 -17.40 -9.61
N TRP A 8 6.28 -17.81 -10.89
CA TRP A 8 5.03 -17.87 -11.65
C TRP A 8 4.23 -19.16 -11.46
N ARG A 9 4.77 -20.15 -10.72
CA ARG A 9 4.08 -21.43 -10.48
C ARG A 9 3.47 -21.49 -9.09
N ASP A 10 2.30 -22.15 -8.98
CA ASP A 10 1.66 -22.45 -7.70
C ASP A 10 2.45 -23.54 -6.92
N ARG A 11 2.02 -23.84 -5.70
CA ARG A 11 2.66 -24.88 -4.86
C ARG A 11 2.56 -26.29 -5.47
N ARG A 12 1.69 -26.50 -6.45
CA ARG A 12 1.51 -27.75 -7.18
C ARG A 12 2.30 -27.79 -8.49
N GLY A 13 3.14 -26.78 -8.75
CA GLY A 13 3.97 -26.68 -9.95
C GLY A 13 3.24 -26.21 -11.21
N ARG A 14 1.93 -25.86 -11.15
CA ARG A 14 1.15 -25.37 -12.29
C ARG A 14 1.34 -23.88 -12.47
N LEU A 15 1.22 -23.38 -13.70
CA LEU A 15 1.19 -21.95 -13.99
C LEU A 15 0.04 -21.30 -13.24
N SER A 16 0.33 -20.19 -12.56
CA SER A 16 -0.66 -19.40 -11.82
C SER A 16 -0.79 -18.02 -12.45
N THR A 17 -1.92 -17.75 -13.08
CA THR A 17 -2.24 -16.44 -13.67
C THR A 17 -2.16 -15.31 -12.64
N LEU A 18 -2.60 -15.57 -11.41
CA LEU A 18 -2.54 -14.62 -10.31
C LEU A 18 -1.08 -14.25 -9.94
N ARG A 19 -0.19 -15.24 -9.89
CA ARG A 19 1.24 -15.00 -9.60
C ARG A 19 1.94 -14.30 -10.76
N ILE A 20 1.60 -14.65 -12.00
CA ILE A 20 2.10 -13.96 -13.18
C ILE A 20 1.65 -12.49 -13.14
N ALA A 21 0.36 -12.22 -12.89
CA ALA A 21 -0.16 -10.86 -12.79
C ALA A 21 0.55 -10.05 -11.68
N ALA A 22 0.76 -10.66 -10.50
CA ALA A 22 1.48 -10.00 -9.41
C ALA A 22 2.95 -9.73 -9.75
N LEU A 23 3.63 -10.64 -10.45
CA LEU A 23 5.00 -10.46 -10.91
C LEU A 23 5.08 -9.34 -11.96
N THR A 24 4.17 -9.36 -12.95
CA THR A 24 4.06 -8.27 -13.94
C THR A 24 3.85 -6.92 -13.26
N LEU A 25 2.93 -6.85 -12.30
CA LEU A 25 2.69 -5.64 -11.52
C LEU A 25 3.98 -5.15 -10.82
N LEU A 26 4.74 -6.04 -10.19
CA LEU A 26 6.00 -5.70 -9.54
C LEU A 26 7.08 -5.24 -10.52
N LEU A 27 7.14 -5.81 -11.71
CA LEU A 27 8.15 -5.49 -12.73
C LEU A 27 7.82 -4.22 -13.53
N THR A 28 6.54 -3.86 -13.64
CA THR A 28 6.09 -2.71 -14.45
C THR A 28 6.83 -1.40 -14.13
N PRO A 29 7.01 -0.98 -12.85
CA PRO A 29 7.74 0.25 -12.56
C PRO A 29 9.23 0.19 -12.94
N LEU A 30 9.84 -0.97 -12.78
CA LEU A 30 11.24 -1.19 -13.17
C LEU A 30 11.40 -1.09 -14.69
N ILE A 31 10.53 -1.76 -15.45
CA ILE A 31 10.51 -1.69 -16.92
C ILE A 31 10.31 -0.24 -17.35
N LYS A 32 9.36 0.48 -16.75
CA LYS A 32 9.12 1.89 -17.04
C LYS A 32 10.36 2.75 -16.76
N ALA A 33 11.05 2.53 -15.64
CA ALA A 33 12.29 3.26 -15.33
C ALA A 33 13.40 2.97 -16.34
N ILE A 34 13.54 1.72 -16.82
CA ILE A 34 14.50 1.35 -17.86
C ILE A 34 14.16 2.02 -19.18
N VAL A 35 12.89 1.99 -19.61
CA VAL A 35 12.44 2.65 -20.86
C VAL A 35 12.70 4.16 -20.81
N GLN A 36 12.50 4.78 -19.65
CA GLN A 36 12.72 6.22 -19.43
C GLN A 36 14.15 6.55 -18.97
N ALA A 37 15.08 5.60 -19.00
CA ALA A 37 16.43 5.79 -18.46
C ALA A 37 17.18 6.97 -19.11
N ASN A 38 17.00 7.18 -20.42
CA ASN A 38 17.62 8.30 -21.14
C ASN A 38 17.05 9.66 -20.67
N GLU A 39 15.74 9.76 -20.52
CA GLU A 39 15.07 10.98 -20.03
C GLU A 39 15.51 11.29 -18.59
N ILE A 40 15.53 10.26 -17.74
CA ILE A 40 15.95 10.40 -16.33
C ILE A 40 17.41 10.84 -16.25
N ALA A 41 18.31 10.25 -17.06
CA ALA A 41 19.73 10.56 -17.04
C ALA A 41 20.04 12.02 -17.43
N HIS A 42 19.22 12.63 -18.30
CA HIS A 42 19.35 14.03 -18.72
C HIS A 42 18.52 14.99 -17.83
N GLY A 43 17.81 14.48 -16.82
CA GLY A 43 17.09 15.30 -15.86
C GLY A 43 18.02 16.10 -14.95
N ALA A 44 17.50 17.14 -14.31
CA ALA A 44 18.28 18.02 -13.42
C ALA A 44 18.89 17.29 -12.20
N ARG A 45 18.25 16.23 -11.71
CA ARG A 45 18.69 15.43 -10.55
C ARG A 45 18.29 13.96 -10.72
N PRO A 46 19.00 13.20 -11.56
CA PRO A 46 18.60 11.84 -11.95
C PRO A 46 18.51 10.87 -10.76
N LEU A 47 19.46 10.88 -9.84
CA LEU A 47 19.42 10.01 -8.65
C LEU A 47 18.25 10.36 -7.74
N ASN A 48 17.98 11.64 -7.50
CA ASN A 48 16.87 12.09 -6.67
C ASN A 48 15.52 11.63 -7.25
N GLU A 49 15.35 11.70 -8.56
CA GLU A 49 14.14 11.20 -9.23
C GLU A 49 13.97 9.69 -9.03
N LEU A 50 15.04 8.90 -9.21
CA LEU A 50 15.00 7.46 -9.01
C LEU A 50 14.72 7.08 -7.54
N ILE A 51 15.29 7.82 -6.58
CA ILE A 51 15.01 7.66 -5.15
C ILE A 51 13.51 7.84 -4.89
N HIS A 52 12.92 8.93 -5.35
CA HIS A 52 11.49 9.20 -5.15
C HIS A 52 10.60 8.17 -5.85
N ARG A 53 10.92 7.77 -7.08
CA ARG A 53 10.18 6.73 -7.82
C ARG A 53 10.22 5.39 -7.08
N ALA A 54 11.39 4.96 -6.61
CA ALA A 54 11.54 3.71 -5.87
C ALA A 54 10.76 3.73 -4.54
N GLY A 55 10.84 4.83 -3.79
CA GLY A 55 10.07 5.03 -2.54
C GLY A 55 8.56 5.05 -2.77
N PHE A 56 8.09 5.75 -3.80
CA PHE A 56 6.68 5.79 -4.17
C PHE A 56 6.13 4.38 -4.49
N TRP A 57 6.83 3.62 -5.34
CA TRP A 57 6.39 2.27 -5.69
C TRP A 57 6.48 1.29 -4.52
N ALA A 58 7.46 1.45 -3.63
CA ALA A 58 7.51 0.70 -2.37
C ALA A 58 6.25 0.95 -1.53
N LEU A 59 5.80 2.20 -1.40
CA LEU A 59 4.58 2.56 -0.67
C LEU A 59 3.33 1.98 -1.36
N VAL A 60 3.24 2.06 -2.69
CA VAL A 60 2.14 1.46 -3.46
C VAL A 60 2.07 -0.05 -3.21
N PHE A 61 3.17 -0.77 -3.33
CA PHE A 61 3.18 -2.23 -3.11
C PHE A 61 2.95 -2.61 -1.65
N LEU A 62 3.36 -1.78 -0.71
CA LEU A 62 3.00 -1.94 0.70
C LEU A 62 1.48 -1.83 0.88
N GLY A 63 0.86 -0.81 0.31
CA GLY A 63 -0.59 -0.63 0.30
C GLY A 63 -1.33 -1.82 -0.33
N VAL A 64 -0.89 -2.27 -1.52
CA VAL A 64 -1.44 -3.45 -2.20
C VAL A 64 -1.29 -4.70 -1.33
N THR A 65 -0.12 -4.92 -0.69
CA THR A 65 0.11 -6.05 0.22
C THR A 65 -0.86 -6.03 1.40
N LEU A 66 -1.12 -4.86 1.95
CA LEU A 66 -2.12 -4.67 3.02
C LEU A 66 -3.55 -4.89 2.52
N ALA A 67 -3.85 -4.51 1.29
CA ALA A 67 -5.17 -4.66 0.68
C ALA A 67 -5.55 -6.14 0.41
N ILE A 68 -4.59 -7.04 0.23
CA ILE A 68 -4.85 -8.48 -0.06
C ILE A 68 -5.85 -9.10 0.92
N THR A 69 -5.73 -8.83 2.21
CA THR A 69 -6.61 -9.45 3.22
C THR A 69 -8.05 -8.96 3.16
N PRO A 70 -8.35 -7.64 3.12
CA PRO A 70 -9.71 -7.15 2.86
C PRO A 70 -10.27 -7.64 1.52
N PHE A 71 -9.53 -7.47 0.44
CA PHE A 71 -10.00 -7.81 -0.91
C PHE A 71 -10.25 -9.31 -1.08
N ARG A 72 -9.47 -10.19 -0.44
CA ARG A 72 -9.76 -11.62 -0.41
C ARG A 72 -11.14 -11.93 0.16
N ARG A 73 -11.58 -11.16 1.16
CA ARG A 73 -12.89 -11.31 1.80
C ARG A 73 -13.99 -10.70 0.93
N ILE A 74 -13.81 -9.47 0.47
CA ILE A 74 -14.75 -8.73 -0.39
C ILE A 74 -15.02 -9.49 -1.70
N LEU A 75 -13.95 -9.90 -2.39
CA LEU A 75 -14.05 -10.67 -3.64
C LEU A 75 -14.37 -12.15 -3.40
N ARG A 76 -14.31 -12.62 -2.15
CA ARG A 76 -14.43 -14.04 -1.76
C ARG A 76 -13.49 -14.95 -2.57
N TYR A 77 -12.33 -14.44 -2.92
CA TYR A 77 -11.33 -15.14 -3.70
C TYR A 77 -10.13 -15.53 -2.81
N GLY A 78 -10.21 -16.76 -2.26
CA GLY A 78 -9.23 -17.27 -1.28
C GLY A 78 -7.79 -17.26 -1.76
N ASN A 79 -7.57 -17.50 -3.06
CA ASN A 79 -6.23 -17.61 -3.66
C ASN A 79 -5.43 -16.30 -3.64
N LEU A 80 -6.05 -15.14 -3.42
CA LEU A 80 -5.34 -13.87 -3.27
C LEU A 80 -4.25 -13.91 -2.19
N ILE A 81 -4.40 -14.75 -1.17
CA ILE A 81 -3.38 -14.88 -0.11
C ILE A 81 -2.04 -15.43 -0.63
N ASP A 82 -2.04 -16.16 -1.75
CA ASP A 82 -0.83 -16.80 -2.30
C ASP A 82 0.16 -15.79 -2.88
N ILE A 83 -0.30 -14.61 -3.26
CA ILE A 83 0.57 -13.53 -3.77
C ILE A 83 1.02 -12.56 -2.69
N ARG A 84 0.44 -12.59 -1.48
CA ARG A 84 0.75 -11.62 -0.41
C ARG A 84 2.22 -11.61 -0.03
N ARG A 85 2.85 -12.80 0.10
CA ARG A 85 4.28 -12.91 0.43
C ARG A 85 5.14 -12.34 -0.70
N MET A 86 4.81 -12.62 -1.95
CA MET A 86 5.55 -12.14 -3.12
C MET A 86 5.49 -10.60 -3.19
N LEU A 87 4.32 -10.01 -3.01
CA LEU A 87 4.14 -8.55 -2.98
C LEU A 87 4.90 -7.92 -1.81
N GLY A 88 4.86 -8.52 -0.61
CA GLY A 88 5.59 -8.02 0.56
C GLY A 88 7.11 -8.07 0.38
N VAL A 89 7.65 -9.15 -0.19
CA VAL A 89 9.09 -9.24 -0.53
C VAL A 89 9.45 -8.27 -1.64
N GLY A 90 8.60 -8.13 -2.67
CA GLY A 90 8.75 -7.13 -3.72
C GLY A 90 8.77 -5.70 -3.16
N THR A 91 7.91 -5.38 -2.20
CA THR A 91 7.95 -4.11 -1.46
C THR A 91 9.33 -3.88 -0.84
N PHE A 92 9.89 -4.90 -0.16
CA PHE A 92 11.22 -4.80 0.43
C PHE A 92 12.31 -4.60 -0.63
N CYS A 93 12.24 -5.25 -1.79
CA CYS A 93 13.20 -5.02 -2.88
C CYS A 93 13.19 -3.56 -3.36
N TYR A 94 12.01 -2.94 -3.49
CA TYR A 94 11.90 -1.53 -3.87
C TYR A 94 12.45 -0.59 -2.80
N ILE A 95 12.21 -0.88 -1.52
CA ILE A 95 12.74 -0.02 -0.45
C ILE A 95 14.24 -0.23 -0.24
N ALA A 96 14.77 -1.42 -0.51
CA ALA A 96 16.20 -1.67 -0.54
C ALA A 96 16.87 -0.88 -1.69
N ALA A 97 16.26 -0.90 -2.89
CA ALA A 97 16.72 -0.08 -4.02
C ALA A 97 16.67 1.42 -3.68
N HIS A 98 15.58 1.90 -3.04
CA HIS A 98 15.46 3.29 -2.57
C HIS A 98 16.63 3.70 -1.66
N LEU A 99 16.96 2.87 -0.67
CA LEU A 99 18.08 3.14 0.25
C LEU A 99 19.44 3.08 -0.46
N THR A 100 19.63 2.12 -1.37
CA THR A 100 20.86 2.01 -2.17
C THR A 100 21.06 3.23 -3.06
N LEU A 101 20.02 3.72 -3.72
CA LEU A 101 20.04 4.94 -4.52
C LEU A 101 20.33 6.17 -3.66
N PHE A 102 19.76 6.25 -2.46
CA PHE A 102 20.09 7.32 -1.51
C PHE A 102 21.56 7.27 -1.06
N PHE A 103 22.12 6.08 -0.84
CA PHE A 103 23.54 5.92 -0.54
C PHE A 103 24.43 6.34 -1.70
N ALA A 104 24.02 6.03 -2.96
CA ALA A 104 24.71 6.51 -4.16
C ALA A 104 24.66 8.05 -4.28
N ASP A 105 23.54 8.68 -3.93
CA ASP A 105 23.37 10.14 -3.90
C ASP A 105 24.30 10.80 -2.88
N GLN A 106 24.67 10.11 -1.81
CA GLN A 106 25.71 10.53 -0.85
C GLN A 106 27.14 10.17 -1.34
N SER A 107 27.33 9.90 -2.64
CA SER A 107 28.63 9.54 -3.24
C SER A 107 29.26 8.28 -2.63
N TYR A 108 28.44 7.34 -2.15
CA TYR A 108 28.86 6.13 -1.44
C TYR A 108 29.74 6.40 -0.21
N ASP A 109 29.64 7.59 0.39
CA ASP A 109 30.34 7.97 1.61
C ASP A 109 29.52 7.54 2.86
N PRO A 110 29.98 6.54 3.65
CA PRO A 110 29.26 6.08 4.82
C PRO A 110 29.14 7.17 5.91
N GLY A 111 30.13 8.07 6.00
CA GLY A 111 30.11 9.17 6.98
C GLY A 111 28.99 10.16 6.66
N LYS A 112 28.92 10.62 5.40
CA LYS A 112 27.82 11.48 4.94
C LYS A 112 26.47 10.82 5.08
N PHE A 113 26.37 9.55 4.69
CA PHE A 113 25.12 8.79 4.76
C PHE A 113 24.60 8.70 6.21
N ILE A 114 25.44 8.34 7.17
CA ILE A 114 25.06 8.28 8.58
C ILE A 114 24.73 9.67 9.11
N HIS A 115 25.53 10.68 8.78
CA HIS A 115 25.29 12.05 9.17
C HIS A 115 23.91 12.54 8.69
N GLU A 116 23.58 12.36 7.40
CA GLU A 116 22.29 12.74 6.85
C GLU A 116 21.12 12.06 7.59
N ILE A 117 21.22 10.74 7.81
CA ILE A 117 20.15 9.98 8.49
C ILE A 117 19.98 10.49 9.93
N THR A 118 21.06 10.73 10.66
CA THR A 118 20.98 11.07 12.09
C THR A 118 20.58 12.52 12.37
N HIS A 119 20.74 13.42 11.39
CA HIS A 119 20.45 14.86 11.56
C HIS A 119 19.10 15.28 10.97
N ARG A 120 18.38 14.35 10.31
CA ARG A 120 17.06 14.66 9.72
C ARG A 120 16.00 13.72 10.24
N VAL A 121 15.05 14.23 10.99
CA VAL A 121 13.97 13.44 11.63
C VAL A 121 13.26 12.53 10.65
N TYR A 122 12.92 13.02 9.46
CA TYR A 122 12.23 12.19 8.46
C TYR A 122 13.09 11.01 7.98
N LEU A 123 14.41 11.14 7.90
CA LEU A 123 15.30 10.04 7.52
C LEU A 123 15.45 9.03 8.65
N ILE A 124 15.43 9.47 9.92
CA ILE A 124 15.38 8.55 11.08
C ILE A 124 14.11 7.70 11.01
N ILE A 125 12.97 8.31 10.76
CA ILE A 125 11.67 7.60 10.63
C ILE A 125 11.74 6.60 9.48
N GLY A 126 12.28 7.00 8.32
CA GLY A 126 12.47 6.13 7.17
C GLY A 126 13.40 4.95 7.47
N ALA A 127 14.51 5.19 8.20
CA ALA A 127 15.46 4.15 8.61
C ALA A 127 14.80 3.13 9.56
N ILE A 128 14.01 3.58 10.53
CA ILE A 128 13.26 2.68 11.43
C ILE A 128 12.26 1.82 10.63
N ALA A 129 11.53 2.43 9.70
CA ALA A 129 10.61 1.70 8.82
C ALA A 129 11.34 0.68 7.95
N TRP A 130 12.52 1.04 7.41
CA TRP A 130 13.36 0.15 6.62
C TRP A 130 13.84 -1.05 7.43
N ILE A 131 14.38 -0.85 8.64
CA ILE A 131 14.81 -1.92 9.56
C ILE A 131 13.64 -2.87 9.85
N GLY A 132 12.47 -2.31 10.14
CA GLY A 132 11.26 -3.09 10.35
C GLY A 132 10.90 -3.96 9.14
N LEU A 133 10.88 -3.38 7.93
CA LEU A 133 10.62 -4.13 6.69
C LEU A 133 11.68 -5.19 6.42
N ALA A 134 12.97 -4.91 6.69
CA ALA A 134 14.06 -5.86 6.56
C ALA A 134 13.85 -7.07 7.48
N ALA A 135 13.46 -6.85 8.74
CA ALA A 135 13.14 -7.93 9.68
C ALA A 135 11.95 -8.77 9.20
N LEU A 136 10.89 -8.14 8.67
CA LEU A 136 9.75 -8.86 8.10
C LEU A 136 10.14 -9.65 6.84
N ALA A 137 10.96 -9.09 5.95
CA ALA A 137 11.44 -9.77 4.76
C ALA A 137 12.32 -10.97 5.10
N ALA A 138 13.29 -10.81 6.01
CA ALA A 138 14.17 -11.89 6.47
C ALA A 138 13.38 -13.05 7.11
N THR A 139 12.26 -12.76 7.76
CA THR A 139 11.40 -13.76 8.39
C THR A 139 10.28 -14.29 7.47
N SER A 140 10.26 -13.87 6.20
CA SER A 140 9.22 -14.26 5.22
C SER A 140 9.51 -15.57 4.48
N THR A 141 10.40 -16.43 5.00
CA THR A 141 10.71 -17.76 4.45
C THR A 141 9.94 -18.87 5.18
N ASP A 142 9.68 -19.99 4.49
CA ASP A 142 9.02 -21.14 5.11
C ASP A 142 9.85 -21.73 6.27
N GLY A 143 11.19 -21.65 6.19
CA GLY A 143 12.11 -22.02 7.25
C GLY A 143 11.89 -21.17 8.51
N MET A 144 11.77 -19.87 8.36
CA MET A 144 11.54 -18.96 9.48
C MET A 144 10.15 -19.12 10.09
N VAL A 145 9.12 -19.37 9.26
CA VAL A 145 7.76 -19.68 9.79
C VAL A 145 7.79 -20.94 10.65
N ARG A 146 8.50 -21.99 10.23
CA ARG A 146 8.68 -23.23 11.04
C ARG A 146 9.47 -22.96 12.31
N ARG A 147 10.57 -22.19 12.21
CA ARG A 147 11.47 -21.89 13.34
C ARG A 147 10.81 -21.04 14.43
N LEU A 148 10.07 -20.00 14.05
CA LEU A 148 9.39 -19.08 14.97
C LEU A 148 8.08 -19.65 15.50
N GLY A 149 7.45 -20.57 14.76
CA GLY A 149 6.07 -20.99 14.97
C GLY A 149 5.06 -19.96 14.47
N GLY A 150 3.90 -20.45 14.01
CA GLY A 150 2.90 -19.62 13.32
C GLY A 150 2.35 -18.46 14.15
N LEU A 151 2.26 -18.60 15.48
CA LEU A 151 1.73 -17.54 16.36
C LEU A 151 2.72 -16.38 16.49
N ARG A 152 3.98 -16.68 16.84
CA ARG A 152 5.04 -15.66 16.99
C ARG A 152 5.32 -14.97 15.66
N TRP A 153 5.34 -15.74 14.56
CA TRP A 153 5.50 -15.20 13.22
C TRP A 153 4.38 -14.21 12.88
N ARG A 154 3.11 -14.54 13.16
CA ARG A 154 1.98 -13.63 12.93
C ARG A 154 2.07 -12.35 13.77
N ARG A 155 2.44 -12.46 15.06
CA ARG A 155 2.62 -11.28 15.93
C ARG A 155 3.72 -10.36 15.40
N LEU A 156 4.86 -10.92 14.99
CA LEU A 156 5.94 -10.15 14.37
C LEU A 156 5.45 -9.43 13.10
N HIS A 157 4.72 -10.13 12.22
CA HIS A 157 4.24 -9.56 10.97
C HIS A 157 3.08 -8.56 11.14
N GLN A 158 2.50 -8.43 12.33
CA GLN A 158 1.58 -7.33 12.66
C GLN A 158 2.30 -5.99 12.76
N ALA A 159 3.61 -5.97 13.01
CA ALA A 159 4.42 -4.74 12.98
C ALA A 159 4.32 -4.01 11.63
N ILE A 160 3.88 -4.69 10.54
CA ILE A 160 3.66 -4.06 9.23
C ILE A 160 2.71 -2.85 9.30
N TYR A 161 1.76 -2.83 10.23
CA TYR A 161 0.84 -1.69 10.36
C TYR A 161 1.53 -0.44 10.91
N ALA A 162 2.38 -0.59 11.92
CA ALA A 162 3.21 0.50 12.45
C ALA A 162 4.26 0.95 11.42
N ILE A 163 4.88 0.01 10.73
CA ILE A 163 5.84 0.29 9.65
C ILE A 163 5.18 1.08 8.52
N ALA A 164 3.97 0.73 8.12
CA ALA A 164 3.23 1.46 7.09
C ALA A 164 2.89 2.89 7.53
N LEU A 165 2.53 3.08 8.81
CA LEU A 165 2.31 4.40 9.38
C LEU A 165 3.61 5.23 9.36
N LEU A 166 4.74 4.66 9.77
CA LEU A 166 6.05 5.33 9.70
C LEU A 166 6.44 5.70 8.27
N ALA A 167 6.19 4.81 7.30
CA ALA A 167 6.43 5.08 5.89
C ALA A 167 5.58 6.25 5.36
N LEU A 168 4.31 6.34 5.77
CA LEU A 168 3.44 7.47 5.44
C LEU A 168 3.94 8.77 6.06
N ILE A 169 4.31 8.77 7.34
CA ILE A 169 4.87 9.95 8.03
C ILE A 169 6.16 10.40 7.34
N HIS A 170 7.06 9.46 7.02
CA HIS A 170 8.27 9.74 6.25
C HIS A 170 7.94 10.41 4.91
N TYR A 171 6.94 9.89 4.19
CA TYR A 171 6.53 10.44 2.90
C TYR A 171 5.96 11.85 3.03
N PHE A 172 5.10 12.12 4.02
CA PHE A 172 4.58 13.46 4.29
C PHE A 172 5.69 14.47 4.55
N GLN A 173 6.68 14.12 5.37
CA GLN A 173 7.79 15.01 5.70
C GLN A 173 8.75 15.24 4.52
N GLN A 174 8.80 14.30 3.58
CA GLN A 174 9.58 14.44 2.35
C GLN A 174 8.89 15.34 1.32
N THR A 175 7.58 15.47 1.39
CA THR A 175 6.79 16.28 0.46
C THR A 175 6.76 17.73 0.93
N LYS A 176 7.24 18.67 0.09
CA LYS A 176 7.42 20.08 0.49
C LYS A 176 6.17 20.94 0.30
N ALA A 177 5.47 20.78 -0.81
CA ALA A 177 4.37 21.66 -1.19
C ALA A 177 3.07 20.92 -1.51
N ASP A 178 3.11 19.88 -2.34
CA ASP A 178 1.93 19.14 -2.76
C ASP A 178 1.75 17.87 -1.92
N VAL A 179 0.88 17.95 -0.93
CA VAL A 179 0.54 16.83 -0.03
C VAL A 179 -0.61 15.95 -0.56
N THR A 180 -1.06 16.15 -1.79
CA THR A 180 -2.19 15.42 -2.39
C THR A 180 -1.96 13.90 -2.38
N VAL A 181 -0.82 13.45 -2.90
CA VAL A 181 -0.53 12.01 -3.00
C VAL A 181 -0.33 11.36 -1.63
N PRO A 182 0.48 11.90 -0.68
CA PRO A 182 0.58 11.33 0.65
C PRO A 182 -0.73 11.35 1.43
N THR A 183 -1.58 12.37 1.27
CA THR A 183 -2.92 12.42 1.90
C THR A 183 -3.84 11.34 1.33
N PHE A 184 -3.84 11.13 0.02
CA PHE A 184 -4.58 10.04 -0.61
C PHE A 184 -4.10 8.67 -0.10
N ALA A 185 -2.79 8.43 -0.05
CA ALA A 185 -2.22 7.20 0.47
C ALA A 185 -2.59 6.96 1.95
N ALA A 186 -2.58 8.04 2.77
CA ALA A 186 -3.01 7.98 4.17
C ALA A 186 -4.51 7.66 4.29
N GLY A 187 -5.36 8.25 3.46
CA GLY A 187 -6.79 7.94 3.39
C GLY A 187 -7.05 6.47 3.02
N LEU A 188 -6.34 5.93 2.03
CA LEU A 188 -6.43 4.50 1.69
C LEU A 188 -5.93 3.60 2.83
N PHE A 189 -4.83 3.96 3.49
CA PHE A 189 -4.35 3.23 4.66
C PHE A 189 -5.38 3.25 5.80
N LEU A 190 -5.95 4.41 6.08
CA LEU A 190 -7.01 4.58 7.08
C LEU A 190 -8.23 3.70 6.73
N TRP A 191 -8.64 3.66 5.46
CA TRP A 191 -9.72 2.80 5.00
C TRP A 191 -9.41 1.31 5.26
N LEU A 192 -8.19 0.87 4.94
CA LEU A 192 -7.77 -0.52 5.18
C LEU A 192 -7.73 -0.86 6.67
N MET A 193 -7.35 0.07 7.54
CA MET A 193 -7.33 -0.14 9.00
C MET A 193 -8.76 -0.13 9.57
N ALA A 194 -9.58 0.83 9.15
CA ALA A 194 -10.97 0.95 9.58
C ALA A 194 -11.82 -0.26 9.14
N TYR A 195 -11.57 -0.79 7.92
CA TYR A 195 -12.17 -2.06 7.48
C TYR A 195 -11.87 -3.21 8.47
N ARG A 196 -10.60 -3.33 8.90
CA ARG A 196 -10.20 -4.39 9.85
C ARG A 196 -10.82 -4.20 11.22
N LEU A 197 -10.84 -2.96 11.70
CA LEU A 197 -11.43 -2.62 12.98
C LEU A 197 -12.93 -2.89 12.99
N LEU A 198 -13.63 -2.48 11.93
CA LEU A 198 -15.08 -2.70 11.79
C LEU A 198 -15.42 -4.20 11.69
N ALA A 199 -14.64 -4.95 10.90
CA ALA A 199 -14.81 -6.40 10.77
C ALA A 199 -14.55 -7.14 12.10
N TRP A 200 -13.57 -6.67 12.87
CA TRP A 200 -13.30 -7.20 14.21
C TRP A 200 -14.42 -6.85 15.18
N TRP A 201 -14.88 -5.60 15.17
CA TRP A 201 -15.96 -5.14 16.06
C TRP A 201 -17.30 -5.83 15.78
N GLN A 202 -17.63 -6.10 14.52
CA GLN A 202 -18.84 -6.82 14.13
C GLN A 202 -18.69 -8.35 14.22
N ASP A 203 -17.54 -8.85 14.64
CA ASP A 203 -17.19 -10.28 14.67
C ASP A 203 -17.53 -11.00 13.35
N THR A 204 -17.23 -10.35 12.24
CA THR A 204 -17.56 -10.87 10.91
C THR A 204 -16.32 -10.93 10.00
N SER A 205 -16.30 -11.93 9.15
CA SER A 205 -15.31 -11.99 8.08
C SER A 205 -15.72 -11.17 6.84
N GLU A 206 -17.01 -10.82 6.72
CA GLU A 206 -17.59 -10.17 5.56
C GLU A 206 -18.46 -9.00 5.99
N LEU A 207 -18.04 -7.79 5.62
CA LEU A 207 -18.85 -6.59 5.83
C LEU A 207 -19.95 -6.51 4.76
N SER A 208 -21.12 -5.97 5.14
CA SER A 208 -22.17 -5.71 4.19
C SER A 208 -21.79 -4.56 3.24
N THR A 209 -22.40 -4.53 2.05
CA THR A 209 -22.22 -3.42 1.11
C THR A 209 -22.56 -2.07 1.75
N LEU A 210 -23.58 -2.02 2.60
CA LEU A 210 -23.95 -0.80 3.34
C LEU A 210 -22.85 -0.38 4.33
N SER A 211 -22.24 -1.34 5.04
CA SER A 211 -21.08 -1.06 5.91
C SER A 211 -19.88 -0.54 5.12
N LEU A 212 -19.64 -1.05 3.90
CA LEU A 212 -18.58 -0.56 3.01
C LEU A 212 -18.85 0.87 2.52
N LEU A 213 -20.10 1.19 2.19
CA LEU A 213 -20.49 2.56 1.81
C LEU A 213 -20.33 3.54 2.99
N GLY A 214 -20.80 3.17 4.18
CA GLY A 214 -20.61 3.98 5.39
C GLY A 214 -19.14 4.19 5.72
N LEU A 215 -18.32 3.13 5.56
CA LEU A 215 -16.87 3.21 5.74
C LEU A 215 -16.21 4.15 4.74
N ALA A 216 -16.60 4.08 3.45
CA ALA A 216 -16.09 4.95 2.41
C ALA A 216 -16.39 6.44 2.73
N PHE A 217 -17.61 6.74 3.14
CA PHE A 217 -18.01 8.08 3.53
C PHE A 217 -17.26 8.57 4.78
N ALA A 218 -17.23 7.78 5.84
CA ALA A 218 -16.57 8.18 7.09
C ALA A 218 -15.07 8.45 6.88
N VAL A 219 -14.38 7.57 6.15
CA VAL A 219 -12.94 7.75 5.87
C VAL A 219 -12.68 8.93 4.94
N SER A 220 -13.56 9.20 3.97
CA SER A 220 -13.48 10.39 3.13
C SER A 220 -13.57 11.67 3.96
N VAL A 221 -14.55 11.77 4.86
CA VAL A 221 -14.71 12.91 5.79
C VAL A 221 -13.45 13.09 6.66
N LEU A 222 -12.93 11.99 7.22
CA LEU A 222 -11.69 12.04 8.01
C LEU A 222 -10.47 12.46 7.16
N THR A 223 -10.44 12.09 5.89
CA THR A 223 -9.37 12.50 4.96
C THR A 223 -9.45 14.00 4.68
N PHE A 224 -10.64 14.55 4.41
CA PHE A 224 -10.84 15.99 4.27
C PHE A 224 -10.46 16.75 5.53
N ALA A 225 -10.92 16.30 6.68
CA ALA A 225 -10.59 16.93 7.96
C ALA A 225 -9.09 16.90 8.24
N GLY A 226 -8.44 15.75 8.03
CA GLY A 226 -7.00 15.58 8.22
C GLY A 226 -6.18 16.48 7.29
N GLU A 227 -6.58 16.58 6.02
CA GLU A 227 -5.94 17.48 5.05
C GLU A 227 -6.11 18.95 5.44
N ALA A 228 -7.34 19.36 5.81
CA ALA A 228 -7.63 20.73 6.20
C ALA A 228 -6.84 21.13 7.45
N ILE A 229 -6.82 20.27 8.46
CA ILE A 229 -6.08 20.53 9.71
C ILE A 229 -4.57 20.56 9.41
N GLY A 230 -4.05 19.62 8.62
CA GLY A 230 -2.63 19.57 8.27
C GLY A 230 -2.15 20.82 7.55
N ILE A 231 -2.91 21.29 6.54
CA ILE A 231 -2.62 22.52 5.81
C ILE A 231 -2.76 23.74 6.73
N ALA A 232 -3.81 23.78 7.56
CA ALA A 232 -4.03 24.87 8.49
C ALA A 232 -2.88 25.05 9.48
N ILE A 233 -2.34 23.95 10.02
CA ILE A 233 -1.19 23.98 10.92
C ILE A 233 0.09 24.38 10.17
N ALA A 234 0.33 23.84 8.99
CA ALA A 234 1.54 24.09 8.21
C ALA A 234 1.66 25.53 7.71
N PHE A 235 0.53 26.15 7.34
CA PHE A 235 0.49 27.49 6.73
C PHE A 235 -0.17 28.56 7.60
N HIS A 236 -0.56 28.23 8.84
CA HIS A 236 -1.22 29.15 9.77
C HIS A 236 -2.50 29.80 9.22
N VAL A 237 -3.31 29.02 8.49
CA VAL A 237 -4.57 29.46 7.90
C VAL A 237 -5.77 28.82 8.60
N SER A 238 -6.98 29.38 8.43
CA SER A 238 -8.20 28.79 9.01
C SER A 238 -8.54 27.45 8.36
N PRO A 239 -8.76 26.35 9.13
CA PRO A 239 -9.17 25.07 8.59
C PRO A 239 -10.47 25.14 7.78
N LEU A 240 -11.41 26.02 8.16
CA LEU A 240 -12.68 26.22 7.45
C LEU A 240 -12.47 26.76 6.04
N ARG A 241 -11.57 27.74 5.87
CA ARG A 241 -11.21 28.23 4.53
C ARG A 241 -10.59 27.16 3.66
N VAL A 242 -9.75 26.31 4.24
CA VAL A 242 -9.18 25.17 3.51
C VAL A 242 -10.27 24.19 3.10
N LEU A 243 -11.23 23.89 3.98
CA LEU A 243 -12.37 23.02 3.66
C LEU A 243 -13.24 23.59 2.52
N GLU A 244 -13.49 24.89 2.49
CA GLU A 244 -14.22 25.54 1.40
C GLU A 244 -13.55 25.31 0.04
N THR A 245 -12.22 25.43 -0.04
CA THR A 245 -11.47 25.20 -1.28
C THR A 245 -11.45 23.73 -1.72
N MET A 246 -11.79 22.78 -0.85
CA MET A 246 -11.83 21.36 -1.19
C MET A 246 -13.02 20.97 -2.08
N PHE A 247 -14.01 21.86 -2.22
CA PHE A 247 -15.15 21.74 -3.11
C PHE A 247 -14.95 22.52 -4.43
N ASP A 248 -13.83 23.20 -4.56
CA ASP A 248 -13.43 23.86 -5.79
C ASP A 248 -12.69 22.86 -6.70
N PHE A 249 -13.39 22.39 -7.73
CA PHE A 249 -12.87 21.41 -8.68
C PHE A 249 -11.96 22.02 -9.76
N ASP A 250 -11.90 23.34 -9.87
CA ASP A 250 -10.99 24.03 -10.80
C ASP A 250 -9.53 23.85 -10.38
N VAL A 251 -9.27 23.65 -9.09
CA VAL A 251 -7.96 23.34 -8.52
C VAL A 251 -7.59 21.85 -8.63
N GLY A 252 -8.55 21.00 -9.00
CA GLY A 252 -8.39 19.55 -9.13
C GLY A 252 -9.13 18.73 -8.07
N ILE A 253 -9.12 17.43 -8.24
CA ILE A 253 -9.86 16.51 -7.35
C ILE A 253 -9.03 16.25 -6.08
N ARG A 254 -9.51 16.76 -4.94
CA ARG A 254 -8.86 16.60 -3.64
C ARG A 254 -8.86 15.13 -3.15
N PRO A 255 -7.87 14.73 -2.31
CA PRO A 255 -7.72 13.36 -1.81
C PRO A 255 -8.96 12.76 -1.18
N GLY A 256 -9.75 13.54 -0.42
CA GLY A 256 -10.99 13.07 0.18
C GLY A 256 -12.00 12.53 -0.86
N TRP A 257 -12.15 13.21 -2.00
CA TRP A 257 -12.99 12.74 -3.12
C TRP A 257 -12.45 11.48 -3.77
N GLN A 258 -11.12 11.39 -3.92
CA GLN A 258 -10.46 10.20 -4.49
C GLN A 258 -10.67 8.99 -3.59
N VAL A 259 -10.56 9.16 -2.26
CA VAL A 259 -10.80 8.10 -1.26
C VAL A 259 -12.27 7.67 -1.28
N LEU A 260 -13.20 8.62 -1.38
CA LEU A 260 -14.63 8.33 -1.51
C LEU A 260 -14.92 7.48 -2.74
N ALA A 261 -14.39 7.90 -3.89
CA ALA A 261 -14.55 7.19 -5.16
C ALA A 261 -13.96 5.76 -5.08
N ALA A 262 -12.77 5.62 -4.51
CA ALA A 262 -12.14 4.31 -4.30
C ALA A 262 -12.98 3.41 -3.39
N GLY A 263 -13.49 3.93 -2.27
CA GLY A 263 -14.36 3.20 -1.36
C GLY A 263 -15.70 2.80 -1.98
N PHE A 264 -16.31 3.70 -2.77
CA PHE A 264 -17.54 3.38 -3.52
C PHE A 264 -17.29 2.34 -4.61
N ALA A 265 -16.15 2.40 -5.30
CA ALA A 265 -15.78 1.37 -6.26
C ALA A 265 -15.68 -0.02 -5.59
N VAL A 266 -15.09 -0.08 -4.40
CA VAL A 266 -15.02 -1.33 -3.62
C VAL A 266 -16.42 -1.84 -3.23
N ALA A 267 -17.30 -0.96 -2.75
CA ALA A 267 -18.68 -1.32 -2.42
C ALA A 267 -19.47 -1.78 -3.64
N ALA A 268 -19.29 -1.13 -4.79
CA ALA A 268 -19.90 -1.53 -6.06
C ALA A 268 -19.42 -2.92 -6.53
N ILE A 269 -18.13 -3.20 -6.41
CA ILE A 269 -17.55 -4.52 -6.72
C ILE A 269 -18.19 -5.59 -5.83
N ASP A 270 -18.30 -5.36 -4.51
CA ASP A 270 -18.95 -6.28 -3.58
C ASP A 270 -20.41 -6.54 -3.98
N ALA A 271 -21.18 -5.48 -4.26
CA ALA A 271 -22.58 -5.59 -4.69
C ALA A 271 -22.75 -6.41 -5.99
N VAL A 272 -21.89 -6.17 -6.98
CA VAL A 272 -21.88 -6.93 -8.26
C VAL A 272 -21.57 -8.40 -7.99
N MET A 273 -20.54 -8.69 -7.21
CA MET A 273 -20.14 -10.05 -6.84
C MET A 273 -21.25 -10.78 -6.06
N ALA A 274 -21.96 -10.07 -5.16
CA ALA A 274 -23.10 -10.62 -4.43
C ALA A 274 -24.26 -10.99 -5.38
N ARG A 275 -24.61 -10.09 -6.33
CA ARG A 275 -25.66 -10.35 -7.32
C ARG A 275 -25.32 -11.53 -8.22
N TRP A 276 -24.09 -11.60 -8.70
CA TRP A 276 -23.64 -12.69 -9.58
C TRP A 276 -23.75 -14.06 -8.89
N ARG A 277 -23.35 -14.15 -7.61
CA ARG A 277 -23.46 -15.38 -6.81
C ARG A 277 -24.91 -15.82 -6.63
N ASN A 278 -25.79 -14.88 -6.29
CA ASN A 278 -27.20 -15.21 -6.10
C ASN A 278 -27.84 -15.77 -7.38
N ARG A 279 -27.45 -15.25 -8.55
CA ARG A 279 -27.89 -15.78 -9.86
C ARG A 279 -27.38 -17.19 -10.11
N THR A 280 -26.09 -17.46 -9.85
CA THR A 280 -25.50 -18.79 -10.07
C THR A 280 -26.07 -19.84 -9.11
N THR A 281 -26.38 -19.47 -7.86
CA THR A 281 -27.01 -20.37 -6.89
C THR A 281 -28.43 -20.71 -7.31
N ARG A 282 -29.22 -19.71 -7.75
CA ARG A 282 -30.59 -19.95 -8.28
C ARG A 282 -30.58 -20.82 -9.53
N ALA A 283 -29.69 -20.57 -10.47
CA ALA A 283 -29.59 -21.37 -11.70
C ALA A 283 -29.23 -22.84 -11.40
N ARG A 284 -28.37 -23.10 -10.41
CA ARG A 284 -28.03 -24.46 -9.97
C ARG A 284 -29.19 -25.15 -9.23
N ALA A 285 -29.97 -24.42 -8.46
CA ALA A 285 -31.15 -24.98 -7.79
C ALA A 285 -32.22 -25.42 -8.80
N VAL A 286 -32.51 -24.58 -9.79
CA VAL A 286 -33.46 -24.89 -10.88
C VAL A 286 -32.97 -26.05 -11.76
N ALA A 287 -31.67 -26.24 -11.96
CA ALA A 287 -31.11 -27.34 -12.76
C ALA A 287 -31.07 -28.68 -12.00
N ALA A 288 -31.34 -28.68 -10.69
CA ALA A 288 -31.36 -29.86 -9.82
C ALA A 288 -32.77 -30.38 -9.53
N GLU A 289 -33.82 -29.62 -9.89
CA GLU A 289 -35.25 -29.99 -9.96
C GLU A 289 -35.61 -30.61 -11.32
#